data_b618d89733d756c1bcbb127413d396d6
#
_entry.id   b618d89733d756c1bcbb127413d396d6
#
_cell.length_a   1.000
_cell.length_b   1.000
_cell.length_c   1.000
_cell.angle_alpha   90.00
_cell.angle_beta   90.00
_cell.angle_gamma   90.00
#
_symmetry.space_group_name_H-M   'P 1'
#
loop_
_entity.id
_entity.type
_entity.pdbx_description
1 polymer ?
#
loop_
_entity_poly.entity_id
_entity_poly.type
_entity_poly.pdbx_seq_one_letter_code
_entity_poly.pdbx_strand_id
1 'polypeptide(L)'
;MANDLRNFKAIAGGTPAAGSVPDNDYAKTMVVPRPAAKPSASDPATATLIDDLDVFAKGFEKHQQETLRAEAAERERKEEEIRRWAAAEEKRRQEFERERDAKSGATQAGTTRRSAALDMLKQKVADRTAVVTVDQTNKLEAIGRVDERLRAAFRYLSEFTTVLNEAHPVSEGKQGVMFFGDRAGMILSEGFTDMRTRDLHGRSCADYVTFKYRVRFPRPETLEVAGGEAQRIQERLKTLGVKHEFSGRKNELGQLVLGTFVLSGPFPCQAVLRADYDEPGYTIELLNVRHHGPAKLRLEPEELNDDVLDEFGTWVLGADDAFERFLRRK
;
A
#
# COMPACT_ATOMS: atom_id res chain seq x y z
N MET A 1 50.43 9.28 -19.66
CA MET A 1 49.95 10.63 -19.99
C MET A 1 48.66 10.78 -19.16
N ALA A 2 48.68 11.15 -17.94
CA ALA A 2 48.98 12.31 -17.11
C ALA A 2 48.18 13.56 -17.50
N ASN A 3 47.35 13.97 -16.51
CA ASN A 3 46.71 15.28 -16.30
C ASN A 3 45.42 15.56 -17.13
N ASP A 4 44.30 15.90 -16.46
CA ASP A 4 44.09 17.14 -15.73
C ASP A 4 42.92 17.05 -14.72
N LEU A 5 43.28 16.94 -13.47
CA LEU A 5 42.46 17.31 -12.33
C LEU A 5 42.88 18.70 -11.89
N ARG A 6 42.07 19.77 -12.07
CA ARG A 6 42.10 21.03 -11.31
C ARG A 6 41.08 22.01 -11.88
N ASN A 7 39.96 22.19 -11.18
CA ASN A 7 39.45 23.51 -10.77
C ASN A 7 37.97 23.39 -10.34
N PHE A 8 37.76 23.10 -9.08
CA PHE A 8 36.57 23.56 -8.38
C PHE A 8 37.00 24.46 -7.24
N LYS A 9 36.92 25.76 -7.51
CA LYS A 9 37.16 26.82 -6.56
C LYS A 9 35.96 26.95 -5.64
N ALA A 10 36.17 26.71 -4.35
CA ALA A 10 35.22 27.01 -3.30
C ALA A 10 34.88 28.52 -3.32
N ILE A 11 33.60 28.85 -3.37
CA ILE A 11 33.09 30.16 -3.03
C ILE A 11 32.40 30.02 -1.66
N ALA A 12 33.13 30.48 -0.65
CA ALA A 12 32.64 30.67 0.70
C ALA A 12 31.94 32.03 0.79
N GLY A 13 30.85 32.08 1.58
CA GLY A 13 30.45 33.27 2.33
C GLY A 13 29.49 34.23 1.63
N GLY A 14 28.22 34.13 2.01
CA GLY A 14 27.22 35.16 1.79
C GLY A 14 26.00 34.89 2.65
N THR A 15 26.00 35.44 3.88
CA THR A 15 24.85 35.54 4.75
C THR A 15 23.77 36.37 4.02
N PRO A 16 22.58 35.92 3.74
CA PRO A 16 21.53 36.81 3.30
C PRO A 16 20.94 37.55 4.50
N ALA A 17 20.98 38.88 4.39
CA ALA A 17 20.30 39.83 5.24
C ALA A 17 18.77 39.53 5.30
N ALA A 18 18.20 39.83 6.46
CA ALA A 18 16.76 39.81 6.69
C ALA A 18 16.05 40.65 5.61
N GLY A 19 15.46 39.97 4.66
CA GLY A 19 14.56 40.53 3.65
C GLY A 19 13.13 40.48 4.16
N SER A 20 12.53 41.65 4.26
CA SER A 20 11.15 41.98 4.58
C SER A 20 10.14 41.00 3.96
N VAL A 21 9.23 40.51 4.79
CA VAL A 21 8.01 39.83 4.43
C VAL A 21 7.24 40.71 3.43
N PRO A 22 6.88 40.20 2.24
CA PRO A 22 5.99 40.97 1.36
C PRO A 22 4.61 41.01 2.00
N ASP A 23 4.12 42.21 2.23
CA ASP A 23 2.74 42.50 2.62
C ASP A 23 1.79 41.81 1.67
N ASN A 24 0.93 40.99 2.22
CA ASN A 24 -0.06 40.20 1.51
C ASN A 24 -1.27 41.11 1.17
N ASP A 25 -1.15 41.85 0.08
CA ASP A 25 -2.19 42.76 -0.43
C ASP A 25 -3.44 42.06 -1.02
N TYR A 26 -3.60 40.74 -0.80
CA TYR A 26 -4.80 40.01 -1.21
C TYR A 26 -6.02 40.20 -0.28
N ALA A 27 -5.90 40.96 0.80
CA ALA A 27 -7.01 41.19 1.73
C ALA A 27 -7.94 42.35 1.36
N LYS A 28 -7.72 43.03 0.23
CA LYS A 28 -8.48 44.28 -0.10
C LYS A 28 -9.45 44.20 -1.28
N THR A 29 -9.76 43.04 -1.81
CA THR A 29 -10.71 42.95 -2.94
C THR A 29 -11.81 41.90 -2.77
N MET A 30 -12.08 41.43 -1.56
CA MET A 30 -13.39 40.81 -1.32
C MET A 30 -14.37 41.90 -0.93
N VAL A 31 -14.99 42.49 -1.91
CA VAL A 31 -16.28 43.20 -1.74
C VAL A 31 -17.28 42.11 -1.36
N VAL A 32 -17.46 41.93 -0.06
CA VAL A 32 -18.60 41.18 0.47
C VAL A 32 -19.85 41.89 -0.02
N PRO A 33 -20.68 41.27 -0.86
CA PRO A 33 -21.95 41.88 -1.23
C PRO A 33 -22.73 42.02 0.06
N ARG A 34 -23.08 43.28 0.37
CA ARG A 34 -23.97 43.65 1.48
C ARG A 34 -25.20 42.77 1.38
N PRO A 35 -25.61 42.06 2.42
CA PRO A 35 -26.82 41.26 2.37
C PRO A 35 -27.99 42.20 2.00
N ALA A 36 -28.51 41.97 0.83
CA ALA A 36 -29.76 42.60 0.39
C ALA A 36 -30.84 42.22 1.40
N ALA A 37 -31.63 43.23 1.72
CA ALA A 37 -32.91 43.25 2.38
C ALA A 37 -33.39 41.91 3.00
N LYS A 38 -33.73 42.01 4.30
CA LYS A 38 -34.50 40.99 5.01
C LYS A 38 -35.59 40.42 4.11
N PRO A 39 -35.64 39.07 3.95
CA PRO A 39 -36.79 38.46 3.32
C PRO A 39 -38.01 38.76 4.20
N SER A 40 -38.97 39.44 3.61
CA SER A 40 -40.30 39.62 4.09
C SER A 40 -40.97 38.26 4.27
N ALA A 41 -41.66 38.10 5.39
CA ALA A 41 -42.67 37.09 5.70
C ALA A 41 -42.40 35.68 5.09
N SER A 42 -41.96 34.82 5.97
CA SER A 42 -41.81 33.36 5.87
C SER A 42 -42.86 32.72 4.96
N ASP A 43 -42.34 32.20 3.85
CA ASP A 43 -43.06 31.17 3.07
C ASP A 43 -43.31 30.00 4.01
N PRO A 44 -44.56 29.52 4.21
CA PRO A 44 -44.89 28.45 5.16
C PRO A 44 -44.13 27.14 4.82
N ALA A 45 -43.70 26.99 3.59
CA ALA A 45 -42.89 25.83 3.15
C ALA A 45 -41.44 25.85 3.68
N THR A 46 -40.85 27.01 3.87
CA THR A 46 -39.49 27.13 4.44
C THR A 46 -39.48 26.95 5.96
N ALA A 47 -40.53 27.34 6.64
CA ALA A 47 -40.68 27.15 8.09
C ALA A 47 -40.80 25.64 8.42
N THR A 48 -41.57 24.90 7.66
CA THR A 48 -41.70 23.42 7.85
C THR A 48 -40.40 22.68 7.56
N LEU A 49 -39.59 23.08 6.55
CA LEU A 49 -38.29 22.51 6.29
C LEU A 49 -37.25 22.76 7.40
N ILE A 50 -37.32 23.92 8.05
CA ILE A 50 -36.42 24.23 9.18
C ILE A 50 -36.82 23.41 10.40
N ASP A 51 -38.11 23.25 10.68
CA ASP A 51 -38.61 22.44 11.78
C ASP A 51 -38.27 20.93 11.55
N ASP A 52 -38.37 20.42 10.33
CA ASP A 52 -37.97 19.06 9.97
C ASP A 52 -36.46 18.81 10.12
N LEU A 53 -35.62 19.79 9.77
CA LEU A 53 -34.17 19.73 9.97
C LEU A 53 -33.78 19.75 11.46
N ASP A 54 -34.51 20.55 12.29
CA ASP A 54 -34.28 20.59 13.72
C ASP A 54 -34.68 19.28 14.42
N VAL A 55 -35.76 18.66 13.98
CA VAL A 55 -36.19 17.32 14.44
C VAL A 55 -35.18 16.27 14.07
N PHE A 56 -34.66 16.31 12.82
CA PHE A 56 -33.62 15.38 12.35
C PHE A 56 -32.31 15.57 13.12
N ALA A 57 -31.86 16.82 13.32
CA ALA A 57 -30.63 17.12 14.06
C ALA A 57 -30.71 16.62 15.52
N LYS A 58 -31.82 16.87 16.21
CA LYS A 58 -32.06 16.33 17.57
C LYS A 58 -32.11 14.80 17.62
N GLY A 59 -32.70 14.17 16.58
CA GLY A 59 -32.73 12.71 16.45
C GLY A 59 -31.33 12.12 16.25
N PHE A 60 -30.51 12.77 15.44
CA PHE A 60 -29.14 12.36 15.18
C PHE A 60 -28.24 12.51 16.42
N GLU A 61 -28.32 13.66 17.11
CA GLU A 61 -27.58 13.88 18.36
C GLU A 61 -27.95 12.84 19.43
N LYS A 62 -29.24 12.53 19.57
CA LYS A 62 -29.69 11.51 20.52
C LYS A 62 -29.14 10.13 20.18
N HIS A 63 -29.18 9.75 18.91
CA HIS A 63 -28.63 8.47 18.44
C HIS A 63 -27.11 8.40 18.65
N GLN A 64 -26.39 9.49 18.38
CA GLN A 64 -24.95 9.57 18.62
C GLN A 64 -24.61 9.46 20.11
N GLN A 65 -25.40 10.09 20.99
CA GLN A 65 -25.21 9.95 22.43
C GLN A 65 -25.53 8.54 22.94
N GLU A 66 -26.54 7.86 22.37
CA GLU A 66 -26.88 6.49 22.71
C GLU A 66 -25.79 5.51 22.28
N THR A 67 -25.19 5.69 21.07
CA THR A 67 -24.06 4.87 20.61
C THR A 67 -22.83 5.06 21.48
N LEU A 68 -22.48 6.30 21.81
CA LEU A 68 -21.33 6.58 22.70
C LEU A 68 -21.52 5.98 24.11
N ARG A 69 -22.75 6.04 24.65
CA ARG A 69 -23.07 5.40 25.96
C ARG A 69 -23.00 3.87 25.87
N ALA A 70 -23.47 3.27 24.76
CA ALA A 70 -23.37 1.84 24.56
C ALA A 70 -21.93 1.36 24.45
N GLU A 71 -21.08 2.09 23.69
CA GLU A 71 -19.65 1.81 23.59
C GLU A 71 -18.91 1.97 24.94
N ALA A 72 -19.23 3.01 25.71
CA ALA A 72 -18.65 3.20 27.03
C ALA A 72 -19.01 2.06 27.99
N ALA A 73 -20.29 1.65 27.99
CA ALA A 73 -20.76 0.53 28.81
C ALA A 73 -20.12 -0.82 28.39
N GLU A 74 -19.87 -1.02 27.10
CA GLU A 74 -19.19 -2.21 26.60
C GLU A 74 -17.71 -2.24 27.01
N ARG A 75 -17.01 -1.10 26.95
CA ARG A 75 -15.63 -0.95 27.43
C ARG A 75 -15.53 -1.26 28.93
N GLU A 76 -16.45 -0.68 29.72
CA GLU A 76 -16.47 -0.91 31.17
C GLU A 76 -16.71 -2.40 31.51
N ARG A 77 -17.61 -3.07 30.80
CA ARG A 77 -17.82 -4.53 30.97
C ARG A 77 -16.59 -5.34 30.62
N LYS A 78 -15.89 -5.02 29.53
CA LYS A 78 -14.64 -5.69 29.13
C LYS A 78 -13.53 -5.47 30.15
N GLU A 79 -13.41 -4.25 30.69
CA GLU A 79 -12.42 -3.96 31.73
C GLU A 79 -12.74 -4.73 33.04
N GLU A 80 -14.01 -4.81 33.40
CA GLU A 80 -14.42 -5.57 34.59
C GLU A 80 -14.17 -7.07 34.42
N GLU A 81 -14.42 -7.61 33.24
CA GLU A 81 -14.13 -9.01 32.89
C GLU A 81 -12.64 -9.31 32.97
N ILE A 82 -11.79 -8.43 32.42
CA ILE A 82 -10.33 -8.53 32.50
C ILE A 82 -9.86 -8.48 33.96
N ARG A 83 -10.43 -7.57 34.80
CA ARG A 83 -10.11 -7.50 36.23
C ARG A 83 -10.51 -8.78 36.99
N ARG A 84 -11.69 -9.32 36.69
CA ARG A 84 -12.16 -10.58 37.27
C ARG A 84 -11.27 -11.75 36.88
N TRP A 85 -10.87 -11.81 35.62
CA TRP A 85 -9.96 -12.85 35.12
C TRP A 85 -8.58 -12.75 35.77
N ALA A 86 -7.99 -11.58 35.83
CA ALA A 86 -6.71 -11.32 36.48
C ALA A 86 -6.75 -11.70 38.00
N ALA A 87 -7.82 -11.31 38.70
CA ALA A 87 -7.97 -11.67 40.11
C ALA A 87 -8.15 -13.19 40.33
N ALA A 88 -8.81 -13.89 39.43
CA ALA A 88 -8.97 -15.36 39.48
C ALA A 88 -7.65 -16.08 39.19
N GLU A 89 -6.81 -15.54 38.30
CA GLU A 89 -5.50 -16.08 37.98
C GLU A 89 -4.52 -15.89 39.15
N GLU A 90 -4.56 -14.69 39.75
CA GLU A 90 -3.73 -14.41 40.93
C GLU A 90 -4.09 -15.32 42.12
N LYS A 91 -5.38 -15.58 42.37
CA LYS A 91 -5.81 -16.56 43.37
C LYS A 91 -5.28 -17.97 43.07
N ARG A 92 -5.39 -18.43 41.81
CA ARG A 92 -4.84 -19.74 41.41
C ARG A 92 -3.33 -19.81 41.61
N ARG A 93 -2.62 -18.73 41.31
CA ARG A 93 -1.18 -18.65 41.53
C ARG A 93 -0.82 -18.72 43.00
N GLN A 94 -1.54 -18.00 43.86
CA GLN A 94 -1.35 -18.05 45.31
C GLN A 94 -1.70 -19.44 45.93
N GLU A 95 -2.75 -20.09 45.46
CA GLU A 95 -3.11 -21.45 45.85
C GLU A 95 -2.02 -22.44 45.44
N PHE A 96 -1.52 -22.33 44.20
CA PHE A 96 -0.42 -23.18 43.74
C PHE A 96 0.88 -22.96 44.53
N GLU A 97 1.22 -21.73 44.90
CA GLU A 97 2.37 -21.40 45.72
C GLU A 97 2.18 -21.97 47.13
N ARG A 98 0.99 -21.84 47.73
CA ARG A 98 0.68 -22.45 49.07
C ARG A 98 0.75 -23.96 49.01
N GLU A 99 0.21 -24.62 47.98
CA GLU A 99 0.36 -26.08 47.84
C GLU A 99 1.81 -26.51 47.64
N ARG A 100 2.59 -25.71 46.90
CA ARG A 100 4.02 -25.97 46.73
C ARG A 100 4.80 -25.85 48.01
N ASP A 101 4.53 -24.81 48.80
CA ASP A 101 5.19 -24.57 50.09
C ASP A 101 4.74 -25.58 51.16
N ALA A 102 3.48 -26.00 51.16
CA ALA A 102 2.98 -27.07 52.01
C ALA A 102 3.62 -28.42 51.66
N LYS A 103 3.85 -28.71 50.39
CA LYS A 103 4.56 -29.93 49.93
C LYS A 103 6.05 -29.84 50.18
N SER A 104 6.68 -28.67 50.16
CA SER A 104 8.11 -28.49 50.46
C SER A 104 8.43 -28.60 51.95
N GLY A 105 7.49 -28.16 52.83
CA GLY A 105 7.63 -28.30 54.27
C GLY A 105 7.55 -29.76 54.79
N ALA A 106 6.90 -30.66 54.06
CA ALA A 106 6.77 -32.07 54.42
C ALA A 106 7.95 -32.94 53.95
N THR A 107 8.91 -32.41 53.21
CA THR A 107 9.97 -33.20 52.55
C THR A 107 11.39 -32.93 53.12
N GLN A 108 11.52 -32.31 54.28
CA GLN A 108 12.84 -32.13 54.93
C GLN A 108 13.35 -33.29 55.73
N ALA A 109 12.69 -34.46 55.71
CA ALA A 109 13.15 -35.68 56.43
C ALA A 109 13.37 -36.84 55.44
N GLY A 110 14.04 -36.64 54.36
CA GLY A 110 14.48 -37.73 53.50
C GLY A 110 15.47 -37.21 52.46
N THR A 111 16.72 -37.62 52.59
CA THR A 111 17.74 -37.52 51.55
C THR A 111 17.25 -38.24 50.31
N THR A 112 16.41 -37.56 49.54
CA THR A 112 15.95 -38.06 48.24
C THR A 112 17.14 -38.06 47.30
N ARG A 113 17.62 -39.25 46.92
CA ARG A 113 18.38 -39.43 45.68
C ARG A 113 17.63 -38.66 44.59
N ARG A 114 18.15 -37.51 44.24
CA ARG A 114 17.66 -36.80 43.04
C ARG A 114 17.71 -37.79 41.89
N SER A 115 16.57 -38.17 41.37
CA SER A 115 16.49 -39.12 40.27
C SER A 115 17.16 -38.49 39.06
N ALA A 116 18.28 -39.07 38.62
CA ALA A 116 18.99 -38.63 37.41
C ALA A 116 18.03 -38.50 36.19
N ALA A 117 16.97 -39.30 36.17
CA ALA A 117 15.91 -39.24 35.19
C ALA A 117 15.11 -37.92 35.23
N LEU A 118 14.86 -37.39 36.46
CA LEU A 118 14.14 -36.11 36.61
C LEU A 118 14.99 -34.93 36.17
N ASP A 119 16.29 -34.96 36.44
CA ASP A 119 17.22 -33.91 36.00
C ASP A 119 17.42 -33.97 34.50
N MET A 120 17.49 -35.15 33.86
CA MET A 120 17.48 -35.29 32.41
C MET A 120 16.19 -34.78 31.77
N LEU A 121 15.02 -35.00 32.37
CA LEU A 121 13.76 -34.48 31.86
C LEU A 121 13.68 -32.96 31.95
N LYS A 122 14.13 -32.38 33.08
CA LYS A 122 14.23 -30.93 33.26
C LYS A 122 15.15 -30.29 32.21
N GLN A 123 16.31 -30.92 31.96
CA GLN A 123 17.24 -30.48 30.93
C GLN A 123 16.59 -30.50 29.56
N LYS A 124 15.94 -31.62 29.19
CA LYS A 124 15.21 -31.71 27.90
C LYS A 124 14.09 -30.69 27.75
N VAL A 125 13.38 -30.37 28.84
CA VAL A 125 12.35 -29.32 28.84
C VAL A 125 13.00 -27.94 28.65
N ALA A 126 14.09 -27.65 29.36
CA ALA A 126 14.84 -26.41 29.24
C ALA A 126 15.40 -26.24 27.85
N ASP A 127 16.02 -27.28 27.26
CA ASP A 127 16.55 -27.28 25.91
C ASP A 127 15.43 -27.04 24.86
N ARG A 128 14.29 -27.71 25.04
CA ARG A 128 13.12 -27.50 24.16
C ARG A 128 12.57 -26.10 24.28
N THR A 129 12.47 -25.53 25.47
CA THR A 129 12.00 -24.16 25.69
C THR A 129 12.97 -23.15 25.10
N ALA A 130 14.29 -23.40 25.23
CA ALA A 130 15.31 -22.54 24.63
C ALA A 130 15.22 -22.55 23.10
N VAL A 131 15.03 -23.72 22.47
CA VAL A 131 14.86 -23.82 21.01
C VAL A 131 13.60 -23.08 20.55
N VAL A 132 12.46 -23.26 21.23
CA VAL A 132 11.21 -22.59 20.88
C VAL A 132 11.33 -21.06 21.01
N THR A 133 12.02 -20.56 22.04
CA THR A 133 12.23 -19.11 22.22
C THR A 133 13.14 -18.53 21.14
N VAL A 134 14.20 -19.23 20.76
CA VAL A 134 15.11 -18.81 19.67
C VAL A 134 14.35 -18.76 18.33
N ASP A 135 13.55 -19.79 18.01
CA ASP A 135 12.76 -19.84 16.79
C ASP A 135 11.73 -18.71 16.73
N GLN A 136 11.07 -18.42 17.86
CA GLN A 136 10.12 -17.30 17.95
C GLN A 136 10.82 -15.94 17.75
N THR A 137 11.99 -15.75 18.34
CA THR A 137 12.78 -14.51 18.19
C THR A 137 13.22 -14.34 16.76
N ASN A 138 13.76 -15.38 16.13
CA ASN A 138 14.16 -15.36 14.72
C ASN A 138 12.99 -15.04 13.78
N LYS A 139 11.82 -15.61 14.08
CA LYS A 139 10.60 -15.33 13.30
C LYS A 139 10.16 -13.87 13.44
N LEU A 140 10.19 -13.31 14.64
CA LEU A 140 9.83 -11.89 14.87
C LEU A 140 10.82 -10.94 14.20
N GLU A 141 12.11 -11.27 14.20
CA GLU A 141 13.12 -10.49 13.48
C GLU A 141 12.94 -10.57 11.98
N ALA A 142 12.61 -11.74 11.42
CA ALA A 142 12.31 -11.90 10.01
C ALA A 142 11.09 -11.08 9.59
N ILE A 143 10.02 -11.09 10.40
CA ILE A 143 8.83 -10.25 10.20
C ILE A 143 9.23 -8.76 10.21
N GLY A 144 10.08 -8.35 11.15
CA GLY A 144 10.56 -6.97 11.23
C GLY A 144 11.32 -6.54 9.98
N ARG A 145 12.23 -7.38 9.47
CA ARG A 145 12.98 -7.13 8.24
C ARG A 145 12.07 -7.01 7.02
N VAL A 146 11.09 -7.91 6.88
CA VAL A 146 10.12 -7.86 5.77
C VAL A 146 9.31 -6.58 5.81
N ASP A 147 8.80 -6.17 6.98
CA ASP A 147 8.04 -4.92 7.12
C ASP A 147 8.89 -3.68 6.77
N GLU A 148 10.12 -3.61 7.29
CA GLU A 148 11.02 -2.48 7.05
C GLU A 148 11.36 -2.33 5.56
N ARG A 149 11.69 -3.42 4.88
CA ARG A 149 12.02 -3.41 3.45
C ARG A 149 10.82 -3.05 2.57
N LEU A 150 9.63 -3.54 2.89
CA LEU A 150 8.44 -3.16 2.15
C LEU A 150 8.08 -1.67 2.33
N ARG A 151 8.32 -1.12 3.53
CA ARG A 151 8.20 0.34 3.76
C ARG A 151 9.26 1.15 3.02
N ALA A 152 10.48 0.62 2.89
CA ALA A 152 11.52 1.24 2.06
C ALA A 152 11.11 1.24 0.59
N ALA A 153 10.59 0.12 0.08
CA ALA A 153 10.06 0.04 -1.28
C ALA A 153 8.92 1.04 -1.51
N PHE A 154 8.03 1.23 -0.54
CA PHE A 154 6.98 2.26 -0.63
C PHE A 154 7.56 3.67 -0.75
N ARG A 155 8.58 4.02 0.05
CA ARG A 155 9.20 5.34 -0.03
C ARG A 155 9.85 5.58 -1.39
N TYR A 156 10.64 4.60 -1.86
CA TYR A 156 11.27 4.64 -3.19
C TYR A 156 10.21 4.82 -4.30
N LEU A 157 9.20 3.97 -4.33
CA LEU A 157 8.16 4.03 -5.36
C LEU A 157 7.31 5.30 -5.29
N SER A 158 7.14 5.90 -4.10
CA SER A 158 6.45 7.18 -3.94
C SER A 158 7.26 8.33 -4.54
N GLU A 159 8.58 8.34 -4.30
CA GLU A 159 9.48 9.32 -4.90
C GLU A 159 9.56 9.13 -6.42
N PHE A 160 9.75 7.90 -6.87
CA PHE A 160 9.74 7.54 -8.29
C PHE A 160 8.45 8.00 -8.98
N THR A 161 7.29 7.79 -8.35
CA THR A 161 5.98 8.22 -8.84
C THR A 161 5.91 9.75 -8.99
N THR A 162 6.44 10.49 -8.04
CA THR A 162 6.46 11.96 -8.08
C THR A 162 7.26 12.45 -9.28
N VAL A 163 8.49 11.94 -9.44
CA VAL A 163 9.37 12.30 -10.56
C VAL A 163 8.77 11.86 -11.90
N LEU A 164 8.18 10.66 -11.97
CA LEU A 164 7.51 10.16 -13.17
C LEU A 164 6.36 11.09 -13.60
N ASN A 165 5.58 11.60 -12.66
CA ASN A 165 4.46 12.50 -12.94
C ASN A 165 4.90 13.90 -13.35
N GLU A 166 6.08 14.35 -12.92
CA GLU A 166 6.64 15.64 -13.33
C GLU A 166 7.33 15.56 -14.69
N ALA A 167 8.11 14.50 -14.90
CA ALA A 167 8.95 14.37 -16.09
C ALA A 167 8.22 13.82 -17.31
N HIS A 168 7.16 13.03 -17.12
CA HIS A 168 6.49 12.27 -18.19
C HIS A 168 7.46 11.60 -19.15
N PRO A 169 8.36 10.75 -18.64
CA PRO A 169 9.47 10.25 -19.42
C PRO A 169 9.00 9.40 -20.60
N VAL A 170 9.79 9.44 -21.67
CA VAL A 170 9.63 8.54 -22.81
C VAL A 170 10.39 7.26 -22.48
N SER A 171 9.76 6.10 -22.60
CA SER A 171 10.43 4.81 -22.40
C SER A 171 11.55 4.64 -23.41
N GLU A 172 12.75 4.34 -22.94
CA GLU A 172 13.92 4.10 -23.76
C GLU A 172 13.84 2.73 -24.47
N GLY A 173 13.18 1.76 -23.82
CA GLY A 173 12.98 0.44 -24.35
C GLY A 173 11.59 0.20 -24.95
N LYS A 174 11.35 -1.05 -25.30
CA LYS A 174 10.05 -1.47 -25.82
C LYS A 174 9.07 -1.71 -24.67
N GLN A 175 7.83 -1.34 -24.85
CA GLN A 175 6.70 -1.62 -23.98
C GLN A 175 5.71 -2.54 -24.68
N GLY A 176 5.34 -3.63 -24.05
CA GLY A 176 4.30 -4.54 -24.53
C GLY A 176 2.91 -3.90 -24.37
N VAL A 177 2.31 -3.51 -25.47
CA VAL A 177 0.99 -2.88 -25.47
C VAL A 177 -0.06 -3.86 -26.00
N MET A 178 -1.15 -4.00 -25.28
CA MET A 178 -2.27 -4.84 -25.69
C MET A 178 -2.69 -4.56 -27.12
N PHE A 179 -2.85 -5.59 -27.92
CA PHE A 179 -3.23 -5.59 -29.34
C PHE A 179 -2.16 -5.05 -30.31
N PHE A 180 -1.16 -4.34 -29.83
CA PHE A 180 -0.13 -3.74 -30.67
C PHE A 180 1.22 -4.46 -30.60
N GLY A 181 1.40 -5.35 -29.59
CA GLY A 181 2.71 -5.93 -29.30
C GLY A 181 3.70 -4.92 -28.76
N ASP A 182 4.97 -5.12 -29.01
CA ASP A 182 6.04 -4.28 -28.49
C ASP A 182 6.11 -2.95 -29.22
N ARG A 183 6.12 -1.85 -28.47
CA ARG A 183 6.21 -0.47 -28.98
C ARG A 183 7.30 0.30 -28.25
N ALA A 184 8.11 1.00 -29.01
CA ALA A 184 9.13 1.91 -28.49
C ALA A 184 8.59 3.34 -28.35
N GLY A 185 9.24 4.17 -27.55
CA GLY A 185 8.91 5.59 -27.41
C GLY A 185 7.58 5.87 -26.70
N MET A 186 7.10 4.94 -25.88
CA MET A 186 5.89 5.13 -25.09
C MET A 186 6.12 6.17 -23.99
N ILE A 187 5.15 7.04 -23.76
CA ILE A 187 5.21 8.05 -22.70
C ILE A 187 4.58 7.49 -21.43
N LEU A 188 5.33 7.55 -20.31
CA LEU A 188 4.87 7.13 -18.99
C LEU A 188 4.25 8.34 -18.27
N SER A 189 3.15 8.13 -17.56
CA SER A 189 2.42 9.19 -16.85
C SER A 189 1.45 8.61 -15.82
N GLU A 190 0.79 9.49 -15.07
CA GLU A 190 -0.28 9.15 -14.13
C GLU A 190 0.16 8.07 -13.12
N GLY A 191 1.37 8.23 -12.60
CA GLY A 191 1.91 7.38 -11.55
C GLY A 191 1.11 7.54 -10.25
N PHE A 192 0.91 6.44 -9.55
CA PHE A 192 0.25 6.39 -8.25
C PHE A 192 0.85 5.26 -7.41
N THR A 193 1.16 5.56 -6.16
CA THR A 193 1.66 4.58 -5.19
C THR A 193 0.81 4.62 -3.93
N ASP A 194 0.44 3.45 -3.42
CA ASP A 194 -0.32 3.27 -2.16
C ASP A 194 0.25 2.10 -1.38
N MET A 195 0.17 2.17 -0.06
CA MET A 195 0.58 1.10 0.85
C MET A 195 -0.58 0.74 1.76
N ARG A 196 -0.82 -0.56 1.94
CA ARG A 196 -1.76 -1.07 2.93
C ARG A 196 -1.01 -1.76 4.05
N THR A 197 -1.57 -1.63 5.25
CA THR A 197 -1.06 -2.28 6.45
C THR A 197 -2.07 -3.27 6.99
N ARG A 198 -1.59 -4.30 7.69
CA ARG A 198 -2.39 -5.24 8.46
C ARG A 198 -1.85 -5.38 9.88
N ASP A 199 -2.71 -5.73 10.80
CA ASP A 199 -2.27 -6.10 12.14
C ASP A 199 -1.70 -7.51 12.15
N LEU A 200 -0.51 -7.66 12.69
CA LEU A 200 0.15 -8.94 12.87
C LEU A 200 0.70 -9.01 14.31
N HIS A 201 0.08 -9.83 15.15
CA HIS A 201 0.44 -9.98 16.56
C HIS A 201 0.44 -8.65 17.35
N GLY A 202 -0.57 -7.76 17.10
CA GLY A 202 -0.69 -6.46 17.75
C GLY A 202 0.29 -5.40 17.22
N ARG A 203 0.97 -5.67 16.09
CA ARG A 203 1.87 -4.76 15.41
C ARG A 203 1.34 -4.44 14.00
N SER A 204 1.27 -3.17 13.67
CA SER A 204 0.89 -2.73 12.32
C SER A 204 2.05 -2.96 11.35
N CYS A 205 1.94 -3.97 10.49
CA CYS A 205 2.92 -4.31 9.47
C CYS A 205 2.40 -3.94 8.08
N ALA A 206 3.31 -3.59 7.17
CA ALA A 206 2.97 -3.33 5.77
C ALA A 206 2.49 -4.62 5.09
N ASP A 207 1.30 -4.64 4.53
CA ASP A 207 0.74 -5.82 3.87
C ASP A 207 1.15 -5.87 2.39
N TYR A 208 0.91 -4.79 1.68
CA TYR A 208 1.37 -4.66 0.30
C TYR A 208 1.56 -3.20 -0.11
N VAL A 209 2.40 -3.01 -1.12
CA VAL A 209 2.59 -1.75 -1.84
C VAL A 209 2.08 -1.93 -3.26
N THR A 210 1.26 -1.00 -3.71
CA THR A 210 0.76 -0.94 -5.08
C THR A 210 1.42 0.23 -5.79
N PHE A 211 2.06 -0.03 -6.92
CA PHE A 211 2.53 0.96 -7.85
C PHE A 211 1.76 0.84 -9.15
N LYS A 212 1.17 1.94 -9.61
CA LYS A 212 0.41 2.04 -10.85
C LYS A 212 0.95 3.18 -11.68
N TYR A 213 0.94 3.01 -12.98
CA TYR A 213 1.21 4.08 -13.93
C TYR A 213 0.49 3.79 -15.24
N ARG A 214 0.54 4.71 -16.15
CA ARG A 214 -0.06 4.55 -17.46
C ARG A 214 0.95 4.83 -18.56
N VAL A 215 0.82 4.10 -19.65
CA VAL A 215 1.61 4.31 -20.86
C VAL A 215 0.71 4.75 -22.00
N ARG A 216 1.19 5.70 -22.81
CA ARG A 216 0.46 6.21 -23.97
C ARG A 216 1.36 6.29 -25.18
N PHE A 217 0.78 6.19 -26.35
CA PHE A 217 1.48 6.46 -27.60
C PHE A 217 1.84 7.94 -27.70
N PRO A 218 3.00 8.30 -28.27
CA PRO A 218 3.34 9.70 -28.56
C PRO A 218 2.43 10.30 -29.63
N ARG A 219 1.86 9.46 -30.49
CA ARG A 219 0.85 9.80 -31.50
C ARG A 219 -0.21 8.71 -31.52
N PRO A 220 -1.47 9.04 -31.90
CA PRO A 220 -2.49 8.01 -32.05
C PRO A 220 -2.05 6.92 -33.05
N GLU A 221 -2.23 5.66 -32.68
CA GLU A 221 -1.99 4.51 -33.55
C GLU A 221 -3.29 3.87 -34.01
N THR A 222 -3.28 3.33 -35.22
CA THR A 222 -4.43 2.67 -35.82
C THR A 222 -4.28 1.16 -35.71
N LEU A 223 -5.34 0.50 -35.24
CA LEU A 223 -5.45 -0.95 -35.20
C LEU A 223 -6.60 -1.38 -36.09
N GLU A 224 -6.30 -2.17 -37.13
CA GLU A 224 -7.29 -2.80 -37.99
C GLU A 224 -7.46 -4.27 -37.63
N VAL A 225 -8.71 -4.69 -37.46
CA VAL A 225 -9.04 -6.06 -37.04
C VAL A 225 -10.26 -6.57 -37.80
N ALA A 226 -10.36 -7.87 -37.96
CA ALA A 226 -11.53 -8.51 -38.55
C ALA A 226 -12.80 -8.23 -37.73
N GLY A 227 -13.94 -8.11 -38.39
CA GLY A 227 -15.18 -7.71 -37.77
C GLY A 227 -15.58 -8.52 -36.53
N GLY A 228 -15.31 -9.84 -36.55
CA GLY A 228 -15.62 -10.71 -35.41
C GLY A 228 -14.75 -10.43 -34.15
N GLU A 229 -13.55 -9.89 -34.32
CA GLU A 229 -12.67 -9.50 -33.21
C GLU A 229 -12.94 -8.07 -32.72
N ALA A 230 -13.44 -7.21 -33.58
CA ALA A 230 -13.64 -5.81 -33.28
C ALA A 230 -14.54 -5.61 -32.05
N GLN A 231 -15.59 -6.40 -31.91
CA GLN A 231 -16.49 -6.29 -30.75
C GLN A 231 -15.77 -6.65 -29.45
N ARG A 232 -14.99 -7.75 -29.43
CA ARG A 232 -14.23 -8.19 -28.25
C ARG A 232 -13.19 -7.14 -27.83
N ILE A 233 -12.49 -6.56 -28.80
CA ILE A 233 -11.51 -5.51 -28.55
C ILE A 233 -12.21 -4.27 -27.98
N GLN A 234 -13.35 -3.87 -28.54
CA GLN A 234 -14.10 -2.72 -28.05
C GLN A 234 -14.56 -2.90 -26.60
N GLU A 235 -15.08 -4.07 -26.25
CA GLU A 235 -15.48 -4.39 -24.87
C GLU A 235 -14.28 -4.36 -23.93
N ARG A 236 -13.13 -4.89 -24.35
CA ARG A 236 -11.91 -4.90 -23.56
C ARG A 236 -11.35 -3.49 -23.34
N LEU A 237 -11.32 -2.65 -24.37
CA LEU A 237 -10.90 -1.25 -24.28
C LEU A 237 -11.81 -0.45 -23.33
N LYS A 238 -13.12 -0.66 -23.39
CA LYS A 238 -14.08 -0.05 -22.46
C LYS A 238 -13.82 -0.49 -21.01
N THR A 239 -13.61 -1.78 -20.78
CA THR A 239 -13.31 -2.31 -19.44
C THR A 239 -12.03 -1.72 -18.85
N LEU A 240 -11.02 -1.46 -19.68
CA LEU A 240 -9.75 -0.84 -19.28
C LEU A 240 -9.83 0.69 -19.20
N GLY A 241 -10.94 1.29 -19.60
CA GLY A 241 -11.09 2.75 -19.64
C GLY A 241 -10.19 3.42 -20.69
N VAL A 242 -9.75 2.69 -21.73
CA VAL A 242 -8.93 3.24 -22.80
C VAL A 242 -9.81 3.96 -23.80
N LYS A 243 -9.57 5.27 -23.98
CA LYS A 243 -10.27 6.08 -24.96
C LYS A 243 -9.88 5.67 -26.38
N HIS A 244 -10.84 5.48 -27.24
CA HIS A 244 -10.62 5.09 -28.63
C HIS A 244 -11.72 5.64 -29.54
N GLU A 245 -11.34 5.89 -30.78
CA GLU A 245 -12.27 6.13 -31.88
C GLU A 245 -12.45 4.82 -32.62
N PHE A 246 -13.68 4.49 -33.00
CA PHE A 246 -14.01 3.30 -33.73
C PHE A 246 -14.74 3.60 -35.01
N SER A 247 -14.28 3.03 -36.10
CA SER A 247 -14.99 3.00 -37.39
C SER A 247 -15.07 1.56 -37.89
N GLY A 248 -16.14 1.24 -38.56
CA GLY A 248 -16.37 -0.12 -39.04
C GLY A 248 -16.87 -0.17 -40.47
N ARG A 249 -16.22 -1.00 -41.31
CA ARG A 249 -16.68 -1.27 -42.69
C ARG A 249 -17.60 -2.49 -42.66
N LYS A 250 -18.82 -2.34 -43.22
CA LYS A 250 -19.80 -3.42 -43.31
C LYS A 250 -19.89 -3.92 -44.75
N ASN A 251 -20.27 -5.19 -44.92
CA ASN A 251 -20.60 -5.79 -46.21
C ASN A 251 -22.03 -5.42 -46.63
N GLU A 252 -22.45 -5.89 -47.79
CA GLU A 252 -23.80 -5.68 -48.35
C GLU A 252 -24.90 -6.26 -47.44
N LEU A 253 -24.58 -7.27 -46.60
CA LEU A 253 -25.50 -7.86 -45.63
C LEU A 253 -25.51 -7.13 -44.27
N GLY A 254 -24.82 -5.98 -44.15
CA GLY A 254 -24.78 -5.19 -42.95
C GLY A 254 -23.86 -5.75 -41.86
N GLN A 255 -23.10 -6.85 -42.13
CA GLN A 255 -22.17 -7.47 -41.19
C GLN A 255 -20.85 -6.67 -41.16
N LEU A 256 -20.27 -6.49 -39.97
CA LEU A 256 -18.98 -5.85 -39.78
C LEU A 256 -17.87 -6.76 -40.35
N VAL A 257 -17.18 -6.30 -41.37
CA VAL A 257 -16.06 -7.02 -42.00
C VAL A 257 -14.72 -6.58 -41.45
N LEU A 258 -14.57 -5.27 -41.22
CA LEU A 258 -13.32 -4.69 -40.69
C LEU A 258 -13.69 -3.63 -39.66
N GLY A 259 -13.02 -3.71 -38.52
CA GLY A 259 -13.06 -2.67 -37.47
C GLY A 259 -11.72 -1.94 -37.44
N THR A 260 -11.78 -0.62 -37.45
CA THR A 260 -10.60 0.23 -37.31
C THR A 260 -10.72 1.03 -36.02
N PHE A 261 -9.73 0.90 -35.17
CA PHE A 261 -9.61 1.64 -33.90
C PHE A 261 -8.45 2.63 -33.99
N VAL A 262 -8.67 3.85 -33.56
CA VAL A 262 -7.61 4.84 -33.36
C VAL A 262 -7.42 5.02 -31.85
N LEU A 263 -6.24 4.69 -31.34
CA LEU A 263 -5.92 4.68 -29.93
C LEU A 263 -4.68 5.53 -29.65
N SER A 264 -4.75 6.30 -28.58
CA SER A 264 -3.58 7.00 -28.01
C SER A 264 -3.18 6.50 -26.63
N GLY A 265 -4.00 5.67 -26.01
CA GLY A 265 -3.92 5.31 -24.60
C GLY A 265 -4.81 6.22 -23.74
N PRO A 266 -4.56 6.34 -22.43
CA PRO A 266 -3.51 5.65 -21.69
C PRO A 266 -3.85 4.19 -21.35
N PHE A 267 -2.83 3.33 -21.39
CA PHE A 267 -2.95 1.91 -21.01
C PHE A 267 -2.47 1.71 -19.57
N PRO A 268 -3.22 1.01 -18.72
CA PRO A 268 -2.87 0.83 -17.32
C PRO A 268 -1.77 -0.22 -17.15
N CYS A 269 -0.79 0.11 -16.32
CA CYS A 269 0.27 -0.77 -15.83
C CYS A 269 0.23 -0.82 -14.31
N GLN A 270 0.50 -1.97 -13.71
CA GLN A 270 0.45 -2.15 -12.26
C GLN A 270 1.50 -3.13 -11.78
N ALA A 271 2.15 -2.79 -10.66
CA ALA A 271 2.93 -3.71 -9.85
C ALA A 271 2.36 -3.74 -8.44
N VAL A 272 2.25 -4.92 -7.84
CA VAL A 272 1.85 -5.11 -6.44
C VAL A 272 2.93 -5.92 -5.75
N LEU A 273 3.59 -5.32 -4.77
CA LEU A 273 4.58 -5.95 -3.91
C LEU A 273 3.89 -6.36 -2.61
N ARG A 274 3.72 -7.64 -2.38
CA ARG A 274 3.03 -8.19 -1.20
C ARG A 274 4.01 -8.89 -0.28
N ALA A 275 3.96 -8.56 1.01
CA ALA A 275 4.70 -9.27 2.04
C ALA A 275 4.10 -10.64 2.33
N ASP A 276 4.94 -11.64 2.45
CA ASP A 276 4.63 -12.94 3.02
C ASP A 276 5.34 -13.05 4.37
N TYR A 277 4.55 -13.14 5.45
CA TYR A 277 5.08 -13.22 6.81
C TYR A 277 5.08 -14.65 7.36
N ASP A 278 4.39 -15.57 6.71
CA ASP A 278 4.38 -16.98 7.08
C ASP A 278 5.64 -17.68 6.55
N GLU A 279 5.94 -17.42 5.30
CA GLU A 279 7.22 -17.75 4.64
C GLU A 279 7.90 -16.43 4.27
N PRO A 280 8.77 -15.88 5.15
CA PRO A 280 9.31 -14.55 4.97
C PRO A 280 9.84 -14.28 3.57
N GLY A 281 9.31 -13.24 2.92
CA GLY A 281 9.63 -12.91 1.53
C GLY A 281 8.60 -11.99 0.91
N TYR A 282 8.69 -11.82 -0.40
CA TYR A 282 7.78 -10.95 -1.16
C TYR A 282 7.28 -11.64 -2.41
N THR A 283 6.02 -11.44 -2.71
CA THR A 283 5.43 -11.75 -4.00
C THR A 283 5.23 -10.45 -4.77
N ILE A 284 5.79 -10.36 -5.97
CA ILE A 284 5.55 -9.22 -6.87
C ILE A 284 4.65 -9.71 -8.01
N GLU A 285 3.50 -9.07 -8.14
CA GLU A 285 2.53 -9.30 -9.20
C GLU A 285 2.56 -8.11 -10.15
N LEU A 286 2.84 -8.38 -11.41
CA LEU A 286 2.95 -7.39 -12.46
C LEU A 286 1.79 -7.55 -13.45
N LEU A 287 1.25 -6.44 -13.91
CA LEU A 287 0.24 -6.42 -14.97
C LEU A 287 0.61 -5.34 -15.99
N ASN A 288 0.90 -5.76 -17.21
CA ASN A 288 1.28 -4.89 -18.33
C ASN A 288 2.53 -4.01 -18.05
N VAL A 289 3.39 -4.40 -17.12
CA VAL A 289 4.65 -3.70 -16.85
C VAL A 289 5.70 -4.23 -17.83
N ARG A 290 6.19 -3.39 -18.72
CA ARG A 290 7.12 -3.72 -19.82
C ARG A 290 6.60 -4.78 -20.80
N HIS A 291 6.00 -5.83 -20.32
CA HIS A 291 5.40 -6.90 -21.12
C HIS A 291 3.89 -6.89 -20.99
N HIS A 292 3.19 -7.21 -22.06
CA HIS A 292 1.75 -7.35 -22.01
C HIS A 292 1.34 -8.61 -21.22
N GLY A 293 0.37 -8.44 -20.34
CA GLY A 293 -0.20 -9.54 -19.55
C GLY A 293 0.32 -9.58 -18.11
N PRO A 294 -0.11 -10.59 -17.35
CA PRO A 294 0.32 -10.79 -15.98
C PRO A 294 1.67 -11.50 -15.90
N ALA A 295 2.48 -11.10 -14.93
CA ALA A 295 3.66 -11.83 -14.50
C ALA A 295 3.71 -11.87 -12.98
N LYS A 296 4.35 -12.88 -12.41
CA LYS A 296 4.51 -13.05 -10.98
C LYS A 296 5.90 -13.58 -10.67
N LEU A 297 6.51 -13.01 -9.64
CA LEU A 297 7.81 -13.46 -9.13
C LEU A 297 7.81 -13.44 -7.60
N ARG A 298 8.73 -14.19 -7.00
CA ARG A 298 9.01 -14.21 -5.57
C ARG A 298 10.42 -13.69 -5.33
N LEU A 299 10.58 -12.86 -4.31
CA LEU A 299 11.86 -12.41 -3.78
C LEU A 299 12.02 -12.88 -2.34
N GLU A 300 13.25 -13.29 -2.00
CA GLU A 300 13.62 -13.54 -0.62
C GLU A 300 13.75 -12.22 0.16
N PRO A 301 13.70 -12.23 1.52
CA PRO A 301 13.72 -11.02 2.32
C PRO A 301 14.92 -10.11 2.05
N GLU A 302 16.09 -10.69 1.76
CA GLU A 302 17.35 -10.00 1.53
C GLU A 302 17.45 -9.44 0.09
N GLU A 303 16.66 -9.98 -0.84
CA GLU A 303 16.70 -9.57 -2.24
C GLU A 303 15.99 -8.24 -2.50
N LEU A 304 14.97 -7.89 -1.71
CA LEU A 304 14.30 -6.60 -1.84
C LEU A 304 15.14 -5.51 -1.14
N ASN A 305 16.16 -5.04 -1.81
CA ASN A 305 17.06 -3.96 -1.38
C ASN A 305 16.99 -2.76 -2.34
N ASP A 306 17.73 -1.72 -2.02
CA ASP A 306 17.71 -0.48 -2.79
C ASP A 306 18.21 -0.69 -4.23
N ASP A 307 19.21 -1.57 -4.44
CA ASP A 307 19.73 -1.90 -5.78
C ASP A 307 18.64 -2.55 -6.65
N VAL A 308 17.88 -3.50 -6.09
CA VAL A 308 16.78 -4.17 -6.82
C VAL A 308 15.61 -3.23 -7.08
N LEU A 309 15.35 -2.28 -6.19
CA LEU A 309 14.34 -1.24 -6.42
C LEU A 309 14.77 -0.30 -7.55
N ASP A 310 16.06 0.06 -7.60
CA ASP A 310 16.60 0.89 -8.68
C ASP A 310 16.61 0.14 -10.02
N GLU A 311 16.99 -1.14 -10.03
CA GLU A 311 16.83 -2.00 -11.21
C GLU A 311 15.37 -2.11 -11.66
N PHE A 312 14.41 -2.18 -10.73
CA PHE A 312 13.00 -2.17 -11.07
C PHE A 312 12.58 -0.84 -11.70
N GLY A 313 13.02 0.28 -11.14
CA GLY A 313 12.74 1.62 -11.68
C GLY A 313 13.33 1.81 -13.09
N THR A 314 14.60 1.45 -13.30
CA THR A 314 15.24 1.53 -14.61
C THR A 314 14.61 0.60 -15.63
N TRP A 315 14.18 -0.60 -15.19
CA TRP A 315 13.43 -1.53 -16.04
C TRP A 315 12.07 -0.95 -16.44
N VAL A 316 11.32 -0.33 -15.54
CA VAL A 316 10.04 0.35 -15.85
C VAL A 316 10.24 1.46 -16.90
N LEU A 317 11.33 2.22 -16.79
CA LEU A 317 11.70 3.26 -17.76
C LEU A 317 12.19 2.67 -19.11
N GLY A 318 12.55 1.39 -19.11
CA GLY A 318 13.10 0.73 -20.28
C GLY A 318 14.56 1.01 -20.55
N ALA A 319 15.28 1.57 -19.58
CA ALA A 319 16.70 1.89 -19.69
C ALA A 319 17.60 0.66 -19.54
N ASP A 320 17.15 -0.32 -18.72
CA ASP A 320 17.86 -1.59 -18.51
C ASP A 320 16.87 -2.75 -18.34
N ASP A 321 17.33 -3.96 -18.66
CA ASP A 321 16.57 -5.20 -18.53
C ASP A 321 17.11 -6.12 -17.40
N ALA A 322 17.97 -5.59 -16.51
CA ALA A 322 18.59 -6.37 -15.42
C ALA A 322 17.54 -7.01 -14.50
N PHE A 323 16.43 -6.31 -14.23
CA PHE A 323 15.33 -6.83 -13.41
C PHE A 323 14.66 -8.08 -13.99
N GLU A 324 14.73 -8.32 -15.31
CA GLU A 324 14.12 -9.49 -15.95
C GLU A 324 14.68 -10.84 -15.48
N ARG A 325 15.89 -10.85 -14.89
CA ARG A 325 16.44 -12.07 -14.28
C ARG A 325 15.53 -12.68 -13.22
N PHE A 326 14.77 -11.85 -12.49
CA PHE A 326 13.82 -12.31 -11.48
C PHE A 326 12.56 -12.92 -12.11
N LEU A 327 12.14 -12.45 -13.28
CA LEU A 327 11.00 -13.02 -14.02
C LEU A 327 11.31 -14.38 -14.64
N ARG A 328 12.59 -14.70 -14.87
CA ARG A 328 13.05 -15.95 -15.48
C ARG A 328 13.30 -17.07 -14.45
N ARG A 329 13.29 -16.74 -13.16
CA ARG A 329 13.34 -17.74 -12.09
C ARG A 329 12.01 -18.50 -12.04
N LYS A 330 12.07 -19.83 -12.20
CA LYS A 330 10.90 -20.73 -12.13
C LYS A 330 10.75 -21.27 -10.71
#